data_113799a87b0c2f3c78653eb849d35adf
#
_entry.id   113799a87b0c2f3c78653eb849d35adf
#
_cell.length_a   1.000
_cell.length_b   1.000
_cell.length_c   1.000
_cell.angle_alpha   90.00
_cell.angle_beta   90.00
_cell.angle_gamma   90.00
#
_symmetry.space_group_name_H-M   'P 1'
#
loop_
_entity.id
_entity.type
_entity.pdbx_description
1 polymer ?
#
loop_
_entity_poly.entity_id
_entity_poly.type
_entity_poly.pdbx_seq_one_letter_code
_entity_poly.pdbx_strand_id
1 'polypeptide(L)'
;IPVPRDGKDYDPAVLKQAVDDAVAALPPAQDGRDALQLEIQPFIDEGKSYTRGSYATHNGGLWRAYEKTHGMRGWECIVDGVSDVDISMNGQRNFIVTVNRACGASEKKSFDIPTMVYRGVFKSGDEYLPGDTVTWGGSLWHCDEQTQDKPGETGSKGWTLAAKRGRDGRGKA
;
A
#
# COMPACT_ATOMS: atom_id res chain seq x y z
N ILE A 1 -25.31 1.25 75.02
CA ILE A 1 -25.02 0.72 73.68
C ILE A 1 -25.69 -0.66 73.65
N PRO A 2 -26.70 -0.90 72.81
CA PRO A 2 -27.31 -2.22 72.71
C PRO A 2 -26.26 -3.21 72.16
N VAL A 3 -26.07 -4.31 72.87
CA VAL A 3 -25.24 -5.44 72.41
C VAL A 3 -25.98 -6.09 71.26
N PRO A 4 -25.32 -6.31 70.10
CA PRO A 4 -25.95 -7.05 69.01
C PRO A 4 -26.29 -8.46 69.49
N ARG A 5 -27.54 -8.87 69.38
CA ARG A 5 -27.96 -10.26 69.62
C ARG A 5 -27.48 -11.11 68.47
N ASP A 6 -26.94 -12.26 68.78
CA ASP A 6 -26.57 -13.27 67.79
C ASP A 6 -27.70 -13.51 66.80
N GLY A 7 -27.40 -13.56 65.48
CA GLY A 7 -28.30 -13.53 64.36
C GLY A 7 -29.38 -14.59 64.23
N LYS A 8 -29.96 -15.01 65.37
CA LYS A 8 -31.14 -15.92 65.42
C LYS A 8 -32.48 -15.22 65.10
N ASP A 9 -32.49 -13.89 65.12
CA ASP A 9 -33.70 -13.10 64.84
C ASP A 9 -33.72 -12.53 63.39
N TYR A 10 -32.93 -13.09 62.54
CA TYR A 10 -32.85 -12.66 61.16
C TYR A 10 -33.95 -13.33 60.33
N ASP A 11 -34.91 -12.56 59.84
CA ASP A 11 -35.96 -13.02 58.94
C ASP A 11 -35.48 -12.83 57.49
N PRO A 12 -35.21 -13.94 56.76
CA PRO A 12 -34.78 -13.87 55.37
C PRO A 12 -35.77 -13.14 54.47
N ALA A 13 -37.05 -13.13 54.83
CA ALA A 13 -38.07 -12.45 54.04
C ALA A 13 -37.97 -10.93 54.15
N VAL A 14 -37.61 -10.41 55.33
CA VAL A 14 -37.40 -8.97 55.55
C VAL A 14 -36.16 -8.46 54.76
N LEU A 15 -35.09 -9.25 54.74
CA LEU A 15 -33.94 -8.86 53.92
C LEU A 15 -34.25 -8.88 52.42
N LYS A 16 -34.91 -9.96 51.97
CA LYS A 16 -35.30 -10.05 50.57
C LYS A 16 -36.16 -8.84 50.16
N GLN A 17 -37.16 -8.49 50.99
CA GLN A 17 -37.98 -7.31 50.72
C GLN A 17 -37.15 -6.03 50.69
N ALA A 18 -36.22 -5.83 51.64
CA ALA A 18 -35.35 -4.66 51.66
C ALA A 18 -34.43 -4.58 50.45
N VAL A 19 -33.92 -5.72 49.95
CA VAL A 19 -33.10 -5.80 48.72
C VAL A 19 -33.96 -5.50 47.50
N ASP A 20 -35.15 -6.09 47.40
CA ASP A 20 -36.08 -5.86 46.27
C ASP A 20 -36.51 -4.38 46.21
N ASP A 21 -36.78 -3.76 47.36
CA ASP A 21 -37.08 -2.33 47.46
C ASP A 21 -35.91 -1.45 47.07
N ALA A 22 -34.69 -1.83 47.49
CA ALA A 22 -33.48 -1.11 47.14
C ALA A 22 -33.16 -1.22 45.65
N VAL A 23 -33.36 -2.39 45.04
CA VAL A 23 -33.19 -2.60 43.61
C VAL A 23 -34.23 -1.83 42.79
N ALA A 24 -35.52 -1.82 43.28
CA ALA A 24 -36.58 -1.07 42.62
C ALA A 24 -36.37 0.46 42.68
N ALA A 25 -35.68 0.94 43.71
CA ALA A 25 -35.33 2.35 43.87
C ALA A 25 -34.10 2.78 43.00
N LEU A 26 -33.37 1.84 42.42
CA LEU A 26 -32.29 2.17 41.51
C LEU A 26 -32.86 2.79 40.24
N PRO A 27 -32.29 3.89 39.73
CA PRO A 27 -32.67 4.40 38.44
C PRO A 27 -32.48 3.30 37.40
N PRO A 28 -33.37 3.17 36.39
CA PRO A 28 -33.21 2.21 35.30
C PRO A 28 -31.82 2.37 34.73
N ALA A 29 -31.14 1.23 34.51
CA ALA A 29 -29.82 1.23 33.85
C ALA A 29 -29.95 2.02 32.56
N GLN A 30 -29.32 3.17 32.48
CA GLN A 30 -29.14 3.84 31.20
C GLN A 30 -28.36 2.88 30.32
N ASP A 31 -28.90 2.59 29.14
CA ASP A 31 -28.12 1.90 28.10
C ASP A 31 -26.73 2.50 28.11
N GLY A 32 -25.72 1.67 28.40
CA GLY A 32 -24.38 2.14 28.44
C GLY A 32 -24.14 2.93 27.16
N ARG A 33 -23.90 4.24 27.29
CA ARG A 33 -23.41 4.98 26.12
C ARG A 33 -22.30 4.11 25.59
N ASP A 34 -22.43 3.65 24.33
CA ASP A 34 -21.34 3.03 23.64
C ASP A 34 -20.13 3.93 23.85
N ALA A 35 -19.23 3.52 24.76
CA ALA A 35 -18.13 4.35 25.24
C ALA A 35 -17.14 4.69 24.09
N LEU A 36 -17.49 4.34 22.85
CA LEU A 36 -16.64 4.33 21.68
C LEU A 36 -17.40 4.71 20.39
N GLN A 37 -18.39 5.58 20.42
CA GLN A 37 -18.69 6.31 19.19
C GLN A 37 -17.55 7.30 18.94
N LEU A 38 -16.47 6.75 18.36
CA LEU A 38 -15.34 7.54 17.89
C LEU A 38 -15.83 8.33 16.68
N GLU A 39 -16.05 9.62 16.85
CA GLU A 39 -16.40 10.50 15.75
C GLU A 39 -15.11 10.76 14.94
N ILE A 40 -15.06 10.20 13.74
CA ILE A 40 -13.93 10.41 12.84
C ILE A 40 -14.33 11.49 11.82
N GLN A 41 -13.61 12.61 11.81
CA GLN A 41 -13.80 13.63 10.81
C GLN A 41 -13.37 13.11 9.43
N PRO A 42 -14.11 13.37 8.36
CA PRO A 42 -13.82 12.82 7.03
C PRO A 42 -12.54 13.38 6.40
N PHE A 43 -12.07 14.53 6.87
CA PHE A 43 -10.81 15.14 6.47
C PHE A 43 -10.34 16.15 7.52
N ILE A 44 -9.06 16.53 7.48
CA ILE A 44 -8.51 17.63 8.28
C ILE A 44 -8.78 18.95 7.56
N ASP A 45 -9.60 19.81 8.16
CA ASP A 45 -9.79 21.19 7.70
C ASP A 45 -8.74 22.06 8.39
N GLU A 46 -7.76 22.51 7.65
CA GLU A 46 -6.65 23.33 8.19
C GLU A 46 -7.09 24.71 8.69
N GLY A 47 -8.27 25.18 8.26
CA GLY A 47 -8.88 26.41 8.76
C GLY A 47 -9.54 26.27 10.14
N LYS A 48 -9.66 25.03 10.64
CA LYS A 48 -10.28 24.71 11.93
C LYS A 48 -9.25 24.25 12.96
N SER A 49 -9.59 24.47 14.22
CA SER A 49 -8.84 23.96 15.36
C SER A 49 -9.62 22.80 15.98
N TYR A 50 -8.97 21.67 16.17
CA TYR A 50 -9.56 20.48 16.79
C TYR A 50 -8.98 20.30 18.19
N THR A 51 -9.79 19.72 19.08
CA THR A 51 -9.37 19.45 20.44
C THR A 51 -8.50 18.18 20.50
N ARG A 52 -7.68 18.07 21.53
CA ARG A 52 -6.93 16.84 21.82
C ARG A 52 -7.88 15.64 21.87
N GLY A 53 -7.51 14.56 21.21
CA GLY A 53 -8.30 13.32 21.13
C GLY A 53 -9.28 13.27 19.94
N SER A 54 -9.39 14.34 19.12
CA SER A 54 -10.14 14.30 17.87
C SER A 54 -9.44 13.39 16.85
N TYR A 55 -10.24 12.73 16.01
CA TYR A 55 -9.73 11.88 14.93
C TYR A 55 -10.22 12.40 13.58
N ALA A 56 -9.37 12.26 12.57
CA ALA A 56 -9.69 12.62 11.19
C ALA A 56 -8.95 11.72 10.21
N THR A 57 -9.50 11.57 9.01
CA THR A 57 -8.77 10.97 7.88
C THR A 57 -8.00 12.05 7.13
N HIS A 58 -6.80 11.71 6.69
CA HIS A 58 -5.99 12.58 5.85
C HIS A 58 -4.99 11.73 5.05
N ASN A 59 -4.86 12.01 3.75
CA ASN A 59 -3.94 11.31 2.84
C ASN A 59 -3.99 9.77 2.93
N GLY A 60 -5.20 9.20 3.04
CA GLY A 60 -5.38 7.76 3.15
C GLY A 60 -5.03 7.14 4.51
N GLY A 61 -4.68 7.94 5.50
CA GLY A 61 -4.38 7.53 6.88
C GLY A 61 -5.41 8.00 7.89
N LEU A 62 -5.33 7.45 9.11
CA LEU A 62 -6.07 7.92 10.28
C LEU A 62 -5.14 8.71 11.19
N TRP A 63 -5.57 9.90 11.56
CA TRP A 63 -4.80 10.84 12.35
C TRP A 63 -5.53 11.17 13.65
N ARG A 64 -4.76 11.38 14.72
CA ARG A 64 -5.28 11.80 16.01
C ARG A 64 -4.63 13.12 16.42
N ALA A 65 -5.43 14.04 16.93
CA ALA A 65 -4.93 15.25 17.55
C ALA A 65 -4.32 14.91 18.94
N TYR A 66 -3.00 15.03 19.08
CA TYR A 66 -2.32 14.83 20.38
C TYR A 66 -2.32 16.09 21.24
N GLU A 67 -2.58 17.24 20.64
CA GLU A 67 -2.79 18.53 21.30
C GLU A 67 -3.90 19.31 20.59
N LYS A 68 -4.21 20.55 21.01
CA LYS A 68 -5.08 21.43 20.24
C LYS A 68 -4.41 21.76 18.92
N THR A 69 -5.07 21.47 17.79
CA THR A 69 -4.47 21.60 16.48
C THR A 69 -4.46 23.03 15.97
N HIS A 70 -3.51 23.33 15.07
CA HIS A 70 -3.46 24.55 14.29
C HIS A 70 -2.97 24.21 12.88
N GLY A 71 -3.85 24.20 11.88
CA GLY A 71 -3.56 23.61 10.58
C GLY A 71 -3.19 22.15 10.69
N MET A 72 -2.10 21.73 10.07
CA MET A 72 -1.57 20.37 10.18
C MET A 72 -0.74 20.13 11.45
N ARG A 73 -0.44 21.16 12.25
CA ARG A 73 0.29 21.00 13.51
C ARG A 73 -0.63 20.41 14.58
N GLY A 74 -0.09 19.51 15.39
CA GLY A 74 -0.81 18.87 16.50
C GLY A 74 -1.45 17.54 16.17
N TRP A 75 -1.23 17.04 14.96
CA TRP A 75 -1.70 15.73 14.49
C TRP A 75 -0.58 14.68 14.50
N GLU A 76 -0.93 13.45 14.82
CA GLU A 76 -0.08 12.28 14.69
C GLU A 76 -0.78 11.22 13.84
N CYS A 77 -0.04 10.54 12.98
CA CYS A 77 -0.55 9.45 12.17
C CYS A 77 -0.68 8.17 13.02
N ILE A 78 -1.89 7.67 13.20
CA ILE A 78 -2.17 6.46 13.97
C ILE A 78 -2.24 5.23 13.06
N VAL A 79 -2.82 5.37 11.89
CA VAL A 79 -2.85 4.34 10.86
C VAL A 79 -2.23 4.91 9.60
N ASP A 80 -1.08 4.36 9.24
CA ASP A 80 -0.32 4.79 8.07
C ASP A 80 -0.81 4.06 6.83
N GLY A 81 -1.80 4.64 6.18
CA GLY A 81 -2.34 4.13 4.92
C GLY A 81 -1.52 4.56 3.70
N VAL A 82 -1.99 4.17 2.53
CA VAL A 82 -1.43 4.59 1.24
C VAL A 82 -2.12 5.88 0.80
N SER A 83 -1.34 6.94 0.58
CA SER A 83 -1.85 8.22 0.08
C SER A 83 -1.95 8.25 -1.43
N ASP A 84 -0.98 7.63 -2.10
CA ASP A 84 -0.89 7.60 -3.56
C ASP A 84 0.01 6.47 -4.03
N VAL A 85 -0.24 5.98 -5.25
CA VAL A 85 0.61 5.03 -5.96
C VAL A 85 0.91 5.58 -7.33
N ASP A 86 2.18 5.87 -7.58
CA ASP A 86 2.67 6.31 -8.89
C ASP A 86 3.40 5.17 -9.60
N ILE A 87 3.17 5.05 -10.91
CA ILE A 87 3.86 4.09 -11.77
C ILE A 87 4.51 4.87 -12.91
N SER A 88 5.82 4.81 -12.97
CA SER A 88 6.61 5.43 -14.02
C SER A 88 7.48 4.42 -14.76
N MET A 89 7.90 4.77 -15.96
CA MET A 89 8.80 3.97 -16.76
C MET A 89 10.17 4.64 -16.82
N ASN A 90 11.22 3.87 -16.58
CA ASN A 90 12.60 4.27 -16.84
C ASN A 90 13.13 3.46 -18.03
N GLY A 91 13.04 4.05 -19.22
CA GLY A 91 13.36 3.35 -20.47
C GLY A 91 12.18 2.49 -20.97
N GLN A 92 12.48 1.42 -21.71
CA GLN A 92 11.47 0.62 -22.42
C GLN A 92 10.98 -0.62 -21.66
N ARG A 93 11.68 -1.03 -20.60
CA ARG A 93 11.41 -2.27 -19.85
C ARG A 93 11.32 -2.08 -18.36
N ASN A 94 11.99 -1.06 -17.83
CA ASN A 94 12.07 -0.84 -16.41
C ASN A 94 10.88 -0.02 -15.93
N PHE A 95 10.13 -0.58 -14.98
CA PHE A 95 9.02 0.07 -14.30
C PHE A 95 9.41 0.39 -12.86
N ILE A 96 8.99 1.55 -12.42
CA ILE A 96 9.18 2.01 -11.05
C ILE A 96 7.80 2.22 -10.45
N VAL A 97 7.50 1.50 -9.38
CA VAL A 97 6.32 1.71 -8.56
C VAL A 97 6.72 2.50 -7.33
N THR A 98 6.11 3.65 -7.13
CA THR A 98 6.30 4.50 -5.96
C THR A 98 5.01 4.45 -5.13
N VAL A 99 5.12 4.02 -3.89
CA VAL A 99 4.01 4.01 -2.92
C VAL A 99 4.28 5.11 -1.90
N ASN A 100 3.40 6.10 -1.87
CA ASN A 100 3.45 7.19 -0.90
C ASN A 100 2.51 6.86 0.26
N ARG A 101 3.01 7.04 1.49
CA ARG A 101 2.30 6.77 2.72
C ARG A 101 1.68 8.04 3.30
N ALA A 102 0.64 7.86 4.10
CA ALA A 102 -0.04 8.97 4.77
C ALA A 102 0.90 9.79 5.67
N CYS A 103 1.86 9.16 6.33
CA CYS A 103 2.88 9.81 7.17
C CYS A 103 3.95 10.58 6.38
N GLY A 104 3.92 10.54 5.05
CA GLY A 104 4.90 11.19 4.17
C GLY A 104 6.08 10.28 3.78
N ALA A 105 6.15 9.05 4.26
CA ALA A 105 7.14 8.09 3.79
C ALA A 105 6.84 7.66 2.35
N SER A 106 7.89 7.34 1.60
CA SER A 106 7.78 6.88 0.22
C SER A 106 8.65 5.65 0.01
N GLU A 107 8.05 4.62 -0.57
CA GLU A 107 8.75 3.38 -0.94
C GLU A 107 8.77 3.26 -2.45
N LYS A 108 9.95 2.91 -3.02
CA LYS A 108 10.11 2.69 -4.45
C LYS A 108 10.57 1.28 -4.71
N LYS A 109 9.93 0.62 -5.67
CA LYS A 109 10.37 -0.67 -6.20
C LYS A 109 10.47 -0.57 -7.71
N SER A 110 11.56 -1.09 -8.24
CA SER A 110 11.82 -1.13 -9.67
C SER A 110 11.91 -2.59 -10.11
N PHE A 111 11.37 -2.89 -11.27
CA PHE A 111 11.41 -4.20 -11.88
C PHE A 111 11.41 -4.10 -13.40
N ASP A 112 12.01 -5.08 -14.06
CA ASP A 112 12.05 -5.16 -15.51
C ASP A 112 10.95 -6.10 -15.99
N ILE A 113 10.23 -5.69 -17.05
CA ILE A 113 9.31 -6.56 -17.75
C ILE A 113 10.06 -7.28 -18.85
N PRO A 114 10.02 -8.62 -18.93
CA PRO A 114 10.67 -9.37 -19.99
C PRO A 114 9.88 -9.20 -21.30
N THR A 115 10.16 -8.12 -22.00
CA THR A 115 9.55 -7.82 -23.30
C THR A 115 10.63 -7.68 -24.36
N MET A 116 10.29 -8.09 -25.58
CA MET A 116 11.16 -7.88 -26.74
C MET A 116 11.09 -6.41 -27.17
N VAL A 117 12.26 -5.80 -27.30
CA VAL A 117 12.40 -4.43 -27.79
C VAL A 117 13.16 -4.43 -29.10
N TYR A 118 12.50 -4.01 -30.18
CA TYR A 118 13.17 -3.88 -31.47
C TYR A 118 14.03 -2.62 -31.53
N ARG A 119 15.34 -2.82 -31.69
CA ARG A 119 16.37 -1.76 -31.72
C ARG A 119 16.76 -1.34 -33.12
N GLY A 120 16.08 -1.84 -34.16
CA GLY A 120 16.39 -1.55 -35.54
C GLY A 120 17.49 -2.45 -36.12
N VAL A 121 18.30 -1.90 -37.03
CA VAL A 121 19.45 -2.61 -37.61
C VAL A 121 20.60 -2.60 -36.61
N PHE A 122 21.30 -3.74 -36.48
CA PHE A 122 22.48 -3.85 -35.63
C PHE A 122 23.52 -2.76 -35.97
N LYS A 123 24.05 -2.15 -34.94
CA LYS A 123 25.12 -1.16 -35.04
C LYS A 123 26.33 -1.62 -34.21
N SER A 124 27.48 -1.66 -34.85
CA SER A 124 28.74 -2.00 -34.17
C SER A 124 29.08 -0.92 -33.13
N GLY A 125 29.48 -1.34 -31.94
CA GLY A 125 29.80 -0.45 -30.83
C GLY A 125 28.64 -0.10 -29.91
N ASP A 126 27.39 -0.38 -30.31
CA ASP A 126 26.22 -0.26 -29.42
C ASP A 126 26.20 -1.46 -28.47
N GLU A 127 25.72 -1.21 -27.25
CA GLU A 127 25.44 -2.25 -26.26
C GLU A 127 24.02 -2.72 -26.37
N TYR A 128 23.83 -4.03 -26.35
CA TYR A 128 22.53 -4.70 -26.40
C TYR A 128 22.31 -5.49 -25.12
N LEU A 129 21.09 -5.43 -24.62
CA LEU A 129 20.66 -6.08 -23.37
C LEU A 129 19.73 -7.26 -23.66
N PRO A 130 19.61 -8.23 -22.74
CA PRO A 130 18.66 -9.32 -22.87
C PRO A 130 17.25 -8.82 -23.23
N GLY A 131 16.66 -9.41 -24.28
CA GLY A 131 15.38 -9.00 -24.83
C GLY A 131 15.46 -7.96 -25.96
N ASP A 132 16.62 -7.38 -26.25
CA ASP A 132 16.81 -6.55 -27.45
C ASP A 132 16.72 -7.44 -28.69
N THR A 133 16.13 -6.89 -29.73
CA THR A 133 15.98 -7.59 -31.01
C THR A 133 16.46 -6.66 -32.12
N VAL A 134 17.31 -7.17 -32.98
CA VAL A 134 17.87 -6.41 -34.12
C VAL A 134 17.72 -7.16 -35.42
N THR A 135 17.72 -6.41 -36.53
CA THR A 135 17.89 -7.00 -37.87
C THR A 135 19.37 -6.95 -38.25
N TRP A 136 19.86 -8.08 -38.72
CA TRP A 136 21.20 -8.17 -39.31
C TRP A 136 21.27 -9.26 -40.38
N GLY A 137 21.93 -8.97 -41.51
CA GLY A 137 22.04 -9.92 -42.61
C GLY A 137 20.68 -10.37 -43.18
N GLY A 138 19.64 -9.54 -43.08
CA GLY A 138 18.28 -9.87 -43.50
C GLY A 138 17.51 -10.78 -42.53
N SER A 139 18.12 -11.15 -41.41
CA SER A 139 17.51 -11.99 -40.36
C SER A 139 17.22 -11.17 -39.12
N LEU A 140 16.31 -11.67 -38.29
CA LEU A 140 16.00 -11.11 -36.96
C LEU A 140 16.75 -11.89 -35.88
N TRP A 141 17.44 -11.16 -35.02
CA TRP A 141 18.26 -11.71 -33.95
C TRP A 141 17.76 -11.21 -32.61
N HIS A 142 17.66 -12.13 -31.65
CA HIS A 142 17.28 -11.84 -30.26
C HIS A 142 18.52 -11.87 -29.38
N CYS A 143 18.64 -10.89 -28.49
CA CYS A 143 19.71 -10.80 -27.52
C CYS A 143 19.32 -11.55 -26.25
N ASP A 144 20.08 -12.58 -25.88
CA ASP A 144 19.86 -13.39 -24.67
C ASP A 144 20.74 -12.96 -23.50
N GLU A 145 21.91 -12.38 -23.81
CA GLU A 145 22.88 -11.89 -22.82
C GLU A 145 23.40 -10.53 -23.25
N GLN A 146 23.80 -9.70 -22.30
CA GLN A 146 24.43 -8.41 -22.59
C GLN A 146 25.63 -8.59 -23.51
N THR A 147 25.62 -7.92 -24.66
CA THR A 147 26.64 -8.09 -25.69
C THR A 147 26.84 -6.84 -26.56
N GLN A 148 28.01 -6.73 -27.16
CA GLN A 148 28.31 -5.82 -28.23
C GLN A 148 28.74 -6.59 -29.52
N ASP A 149 28.70 -7.92 -29.44
CA ASP A 149 29.14 -8.79 -30.54
C ASP A 149 28.15 -8.67 -31.71
N LYS A 150 28.66 -8.90 -32.89
CA LYS A 150 27.88 -8.86 -34.11
C LYS A 150 27.08 -10.16 -34.29
N PRO A 151 25.76 -10.10 -34.51
CA PRO A 151 24.93 -11.30 -34.64
C PRO A 151 25.38 -12.20 -35.79
N GLY A 152 25.48 -13.51 -35.51
CA GLY A 152 25.80 -14.54 -36.52
C GLY A 152 27.24 -14.62 -37.00
N GLU A 153 28.16 -13.90 -36.40
CA GLU A 153 29.60 -14.11 -36.62
C GLU A 153 30.13 -15.31 -35.83
N THR A 154 31.20 -15.93 -36.37
CA THR A 154 31.88 -17.03 -35.67
C THR A 154 32.45 -16.55 -34.35
N GLY A 155 32.05 -17.16 -33.24
CA GLY A 155 32.46 -16.77 -31.89
C GLY A 155 31.62 -15.69 -31.21
N SER A 156 30.66 -15.10 -31.91
CA SER A 156 29.70 -14.17 -31.34
C SER A 156 28.86 -14.81 -30.27
N LYS A 157 28.64 -14.13 -29.15
CA LYS A 157 27.85 -14.57 -28.01
C LYS A 157 26.66 -13.66 -27.80
N GLY A 158 25.68 -14.19 -27.07
CA GLY A 158 24.52 -13.41 -26.62
C GLY A 158 23.42 -13.22 -27.66
N TRP A 159 23.52 -13.86 -28.83
CA TRP A 159 22.52 -13.75 -29.88
C TRP A 159 21.90 -15.09 -30.26
N THR A 160 20.57 -15.14 -30.34
CA THR A 160 19.80 -16.24 -30.91
C THR A 160 19.09 -15.77 -32.19
N LEU A 161 19.14 -16.61 -33.21
CA LEU A 161 18.41 -16.35 -34.47
C LEU A 161 16.90 -16.52 -34.24
N ALA A 162 16.16 -15.41 -34.19
CA ALA A 162 14.72 -15.41 -33.97
C ALA A 162 13.93 -15.69 -35.25
N ALA A 163 14.35 -15.09 -36.38
CA ALA A 163 13.75 -15.36 -37.68
C ALA A 163 14.81 -15.31 -38.79
N LYS A 164 14.85 -16.34 -39.59
CA LYS A 164 15.77 -16.45 -40.71
C LYS A 164 15.27 -15.67 -41.92
N ARG A 165 16.20 -15.05 -42.66
CA ARG A 165 15.91 -14.45 -43.94
C ARG A 165 15.24 -15.46 -44.90
N GLY A 166 14.17 -15.03 -45.56
CA GLY A 166 13.55 -15.79 -46.65
C GLY A 166 14.55 -16.00 -47.78
N ARG A 167 14.41 -17.10 -48.52
CA ARG A 167 15.12 -17.30 -49.78
C ARG A 167 14.47 -16.41 -50.82
N ASP A 168 15.30 -15.76 -51.67
CA ASP A 168 14.78 -15.05 -52.83
C ASP A 168 14.03 -16.07 -53.70
N GLY A 169 12.77 -15.79 -54.01
CA GLY A 169 12.02 -16.60 -54.95
C GLY A 169 12.79 -16.62 -56.27
N ARG A 170 13.27 -17.79 -56.69
CA ARG A 170 13.78 -17.96 -58.06
C ARG A 170 12.59 -17.69 -58.96
N GLY A 171 12.62 -16.57 -59.65
CA GLY A 171 11.73 -16.34 -60.79
C GLY A 171 11.85 -17.55 -61.71
N LYS A 172 10.79 -18.29 -61.94
CA LYS A 172 10.74 -19.19 -63.07
C LYS A 172 10.70 -18.30 -64.31
N ALA A 173 11.80 -18.29 -65.04
CA ALA A 173 11.81 -17.84 -66.41
C ALA A 173 10.98 -18.78 -67.24
#